data_1a6b02308d9644be3405d5ff6c1ff71d
#
_entry.id   1a6b02308d9644be3405d5ff6c1ff71d
#
_cell.length_a   1.000
_cell.length_b   1.000
_cell.length_c   1.000
_cell.angle_alpha   90.00
_cell.angle_beta   90.00
_cell.angle_gamma   90.00
#
_symmetry.space_group_name_H-M   'P 1'
#
loop_
_entity.id
_entity.type
_entity.pdbx_description
1 polymer ?
#
loop_
_entity_poly.entity_id
_entity_poly.type
_entity_poly.pdbx_seq_one_letter_code
_entity_poly.pdbx_strand_id
1 'polypeptide(L)'
;MPVLPEKEGYVAVEKFVNSISLSIWSAAIGLPLIIVALTVHIVIWQDVLLDSLLSRPIIWLYGIILLSIADIAIMFIFELLHGITWCIIGNIPFNRMRFGFAGNGLVFQCRINSELITKRTYIRGLIIPGLILGFTLTVLGIGINSLVCTIIGSTVLMCSISDIMIAKKIKDESNDSLIYIHPQEAGCFVYHKCDE
;
A
#
# COMPACT_ATOMS: atom_id res chain seq x y z
N MET A 1 -8.44 -22.99 9.15
CA MET A 1 -7.28 -22.25 9.67
C MET A 1 -6.19 -22.28 8.61
N PRO A 2 -5.47 -21.18 8.36
CA PRO A 2 -4.34 -21.23 7.43
C PRO A 2 -3.28 -22.21 7.96
N VAL A 3 -2.69 -22.96 7.04
CA VAL A 3 -1.54 -23.82 7.38
C VAL A 3 -0.34 -22.90 7.58
N LEU A 4 0.07 -22.72 8.83
CA LEU A 4 1.23 -21.92 9.20
C LEU A 4 2.52 -22.74 9.01
N PRO A 5 3.62 -22.13 8.59
CA PRO A 5 4.91 -22.78 8.61
C PRO A 5 5.26 -23.18 10.06
N GLU A 6 5.43 -24.46 10.30
CA GLU A 6 5.88 -24.94 11.62
C GLU A 6 7.37 -24.60 11.80
N LYS A 7 7.71 -24.02 12.94
CA LYS A 7 9.08 -23.79 13.35
C LYS A 7 9.25 -24.28 14.79
N GLU A 8 10.06 -25.31 14.98
CA GLU A 8 10.34 -25.88 16.31
C GLU A 8 10.87 -24.81 17.26
N GLY A 9 10.36 -24.82 18.50
CA GLY A 9 10.73 -23.84 19.52
C GLY A 9 10.16 -22.43 19.33
N TYR A 10 9.14 -22.26 18.47
CA TYR A 10 8.47 -20.96 18.27
C TYR A 10 6.97 -21.08 18.39
N VAL A 11 6.35 -20.04 18.94
CA VAL A 11 4.89 -19.85 18.97
C VAL A 11 4.52 -18.69 18.04
N ALA A 12 3.58 -18.93 17.14
CA ALA A 12 3.08 -17.90 16.22
C ALA A 12 1.94 -17.11 16.89
N VAL A 13 2.09 -15.81 16.99
CA VAL A 13 1.08 -14.89 17.51
C VAL A 13 0.53 -14.05 16.36
N GLU A 14 -0.78 -14.08 16.19
CA GLU A 14 -1.46 -13.33 15.14
C GLU A 14 -1.54 -11.84 15.48
N LYS A 15 -1.14 -11.00 14.53
CA LYS A 15 -1.19 -9.53 14.60
C LYS A 15 -1.84 -9.01 13.33
N PHE A 16 -3.11 -8.64 13.39
CA PHE A 16 -3.84 -8.09 12.24
C PHE A 16 -4.58 -6.81 12.62
N VAL A 17 -4.99 -6.09 11.60
CA VAL A 17 -5.87 -4.93 11.70
C VAL A 17 -7.17 -5.27 11.01
N ASN A 18 -8.29 -5.03 11.67
CA ASN A 18 -9.60 -5.24 11.06
C ASN A 18 -9.72 -4.37 9.80
N SER A 19 -10.12 -4.99 8.68
CA SER A 19 -10.19 -4.35 7.36
C SER A 19 -11.07 -3.09 7.36
N ILE A 20 -12.18 -3.08 8.12
CA ILE A 20 -13.06 -1.92 8.23
C ILE A 20 -12.34 -0.77 8.94
N SER A 21 -11.69 -1.04 10.08
CA SER A 21 -10.89 -0.03 10.80
C SER A 21 -9.76 0.50 9.93
N LEU A 22 -9.10 -0.39 9.17
CA LEU A 22 -8.03 -0.01 8.27
C LEU A 22 -8.54 0.97 7.21
N SER A 23 -9.66 0.67 6.55
CA SER A 23 -10.27 1.53 5.55
C SER A 23 -10.70 2.89 6.12
N ILE A 24 -11.32 2.90 7.30
CA ILE A 24 -11.76 4.15 7.95
C ILE A 24 -10.55 5.05 8.27
N TRP A 25 -9.51 4.51 8.89
CA TRP A 25 -8.33 5.30 9.24
C TRP A 25 -7.52 5.73 8.02
N SER A 26 -7.40 4.87 7.00
CA SER A 26 -6.75 5.25 5.74
C SER A 26 -7.50 6.38 5.05
N ALA A 27 -8.82 6.36 5.04
CA ALA A 27 -9.63 7.44 4.51
C ALA A 27 -9.54 8.71 5.38
N ALA A 28 -9.62 8.59 6.70
CA ALA A 28 -9.59 9.72 7.62
C ALA A 28 -8.27 10.52 7.54
N ILE A 29 -7.16 9.85 7.30
CA ILE A 29 -5.84 10.49 7.15
C ILE A 29 -5.55 10.81 5.68
N GLY A 30 -5.90 9.91 4.77
CA GLY A 30 -5.57 10.01 3.36
C GLY A 30 -6.38 11.07 2.61
N LEU A 31 -7.68 11.21 2.90
CA LEU A 31 -8.50 12.25 2.26
C LEU A 31 -7.97 13.68 2.51
N PRO A 32 -7.60 14.09 3.74
CA PRO A 32 -6.91 15.34 3.96
C PRO A 32 -5.63 15.51 3.13
N LEU A 33 -4.81 14.45 3.00
CA LEU A 33 -3.60 14.50 2.17
C LEU A 33 -3.93 14.72 0.69
N ILE A 34 -4.94 14.05 0.16
CA ILE A 34 -5.43 14.27 -1.21
C ILE A 34 -5.91 15.72 -1.37
N ILE A 35 -6.71 16.22 -0.43
CA ILE A 35 -7.21 17.61 -0.46
C ILE A 35 -6.04 18.60 -0.47
N VAL A 36 -5.04 18.41 0.37
CA VAL A 36 -3.84 19.26 0.40
C VAL A 36 -3.09 19.21 -0.92
N ALA A 37 -2.84 18.02 -1.48
CA ALA A 37 -2.15 17.86 -2.75
C ALA A 37 -2.89 18.54 -3.90
N LEU A 38 -4.21 18.38 -3.96
CA LEU A 38 -5.07 19.04 -4.96
C LEU A 38 -5.13 20.55 -4.77
N THR A 39 -5.21 21.03 -3.52
CA THR A 39 -5.19 22.47 -3.23
C THR A 39 -3.87 23.08 -3.68
N VAL A 40 -2.74 22.45 -3.38
CA VAL A 40 -1.43 22.92 -3.84
C VAL A 40 -1.35 22.93 -5.37
N HIS A 41 -1.83 21.87 -6.03
CA HIS A 41 -1.88 21.80 -7.48
C HIS A 41 -2.71 22.94 -8.08
N ILE A 42 -3.93 23.16 -7.56
CA ILE A 42 -4.85 24.21 -8.04
C ILE A 42 -4.25 25.60 -7.78
N VAL A 43 -3.65 25.85 -6.61
CA VAL A 43 -3.06 27.15 -6.28
C VAL A 43 -1.88 27.50 -7.20
N ILE A 44 -1.08 26.51 -7.58
CA ILE A 44 0.07 26.72 -8.48
C ILE A 44 -0.40 26.96 -9.93
N TRP A 45 -1.48 26.29 -10.37
CA TRP A 45 -1.92 26.25 -11.76
C TRP A 45 -3.33 26.82 -11.97
N GLN A 46 -3.67 27.92 -11.27
CA GLN A 46 -5.01 28.52 -11.13
C GLN A 46 -5.80 28.68 -12.43
N ASP A 47 -5.13 29.02 -13.53
CA ASP A 47 -5.81 29.55 -14.72
C ASP A 47 -6.31 28.48 -15.70
N VAL A 48 -5.89 27.22 -15.57
CA VAL A 48 -6.14 26.20 -16.61
C VAL A 48 -7.29 25.25 -16.27
N LEU A 49 -7.55 25.03 -14.98
CA LEU A 49 -8.46 23.97 -14.53
C LEU A 49 -9.92 24.42 -14.50
N LEU A 50 -10.20 25.64 -14.03
CA LEU A 50 -11.55 26.12 -13.81
C LEU A 50 -12.32 26.36 -15.12
N ASP A 51 -11.65 26.94 -16.11
CA ASP A 51 -12.25 27.22 -17.43
C ASP A 51 -12.52 25.95 -18.22
N SER A 52 -11.65 24.95 -18.12
CA SER A 52 -11.86 23.64 -18.76
C SER A 52 -12.95 22.81 -18.09
N LEU A 53 -13.10 22.94 -16.77
CA LEU A 53 -14.13 22.26 -15.97
C LEU A 53 -15.55 22.71 -16.37
N LEU A 54 -15.74 24.00 -16.56
CA LEU A 54 -17.06 24.58 -16.80
C LEU A 54 -17.51 24.47 -18.25
N SER A 55 -16.57 24.38 -19.21
CA SER A 55 -16.88 24.48 -20.63
C SER A 55 -17.28 23.18 -21.33
N ARG A 56 -16.86 22.00 -20.81
CA ARG A 56 -17.08 20.72 -21.50
C ARG A 56 -17.35 19.53 -20.57
N PRO A 57 -18.58 19.38 -20.03
CA PRO A 57 -18.89 18.35 -19.03
C PRO A 57 -18.69 16.90 -19.54
N ILE A 58 -18.82 16.65 -20.84
CA ILE A 58 -18.63 15.31 -21.40
C ILE A 58 -17.16 14.84 -21.34
N ILE A 59 -16.21 15.78 -21.42
CA ILE A 59 -14.78 15.47 -21.29
C ILE A 59 -14.46 14.98 -19.87
N TRP A 60 -15.19 15.49 -18.87
CA TRP A 60 -15.03 15.06 -17.48
C TRP A 60 -15.47 13.62 -17.25
N LEU A 61 -16.56 13.20 -17.91
CA LEU A 61 -17.00 11.80 -17.81
C LEU A 61 -15.92 10.85 -18.34
N TYR A 62 -15.35 11.16 -19.51
CA TYR A 62 -14.23 10.38 -20.04
C TYR A 62 -12.98 10.46 -19.14
N GLY A 63 -12.69 11.64 -18.58
CA GLY A 63 -11.60 11.85 -17.65
C GLY A 63 -11.73 11.00 -16.39
N ILE A 64 -12.91 10.92 -15.79
CA ILE A 64 -13.19 10.09 -14.62
C ILE A 64 -13.02 8.60 -14.93
N ILE A 65 -13.51 8.15 -16.09
CA ILE A 65 -13.35 6.73 -16.51
C ILE A 65 -11.86 6.40 -16.69
N LEU A 66 -11.12 7.23 -17.41
CA LEU A 66 -9.68 7.03 -17.62
C LEU A 66 -8.89 7.07 -16.31
N LEU A 67 -9.23 8.01 -15.41
CA LEU A 67 -8.62 8.09 -14.09
C LEU A 67 -8.88 6.83 -13.28
N SER A 68 -10.12 6.32 -13.27
CA SER A 68 -10.46 5.08 -12.55
C SER A 68 -9.68 3.88 -13.09
N ILE A 69 -9.51 3.78 -14.42
CA ILE A 69 -8.70 2.72 -15.04
C ILE A 69 -7.23 2.87 -14.64
N ALA A 70 -6.71 4.11 -14.65
CA ALA A 70 -5.34 4.38 -14.25
C ALA A 70 -5.09 4.08 -12.76
N ASP A 71 -6.03 4.41 -11.87
CA ASP A 71 -5.95 4.07 -10.46
C ASP A 71 -5.94 2.55 -10.23
N ILE A 72 -6.77 1.80 -10.94
CA ILE A 72 -6.72 0.33 -10.88
C ILE A 72 -5.37 -0.19 -11.35
N ALA A 73 -4.86 0.31 -12.48
CA ALA A 73 -3.58 -0.12 -13.02
C ALA A 73 -2.41 0.19 -12.07
N ILE A 74 -2.41 1.37 -11.46
CA ILE A 74 -1.34 1.76 -10.52
C ILE A 74 -1.38 0.93 -9.24
N MET A 75 -2.55 0.47 -8.79
CA MET A 75 -2.65 -0.44 -7.65
C MET A 75 -1.99 -1.79 -7.93
N PHE A 76 -2.09 -2.33 -9.16
CA PHE A 76 -1.32 -3.52 -9.54
C PHE A 76 0.19 -3.27 -9.54
N ILE A 77 0.62 -2.12 -10.04
CA ILE A 77 2.04 -1.70 -10.03
C ILE A 77 2.52 -1.54 -8.58
N PHE A 78 1.71 -0.96 -7.72
CA PHE A 78 2.00 -0.78 -6.30
C PHE A 78 2.25 -2.11 -5.60
N GLU A 79 1.37 -3.09 -5.79
CA GLU A 79 1.54 -4.44 -5.24
C GLU A 79 2.77 -5.16 -5.83
N LEU A 80 3.04 -4.96 -7.13
CA LEU A 80 4.25 -5.49 -7.76
C LEU A 80 5.52 -4.91 -7.13
N LEU A 81 5.51 -3.62 -6.81
CA LEU A 81 6.63 -2.95 -6.14
C LEU A 81 6.86 -3.46 -4.71
N HIS A 82 5.81 -3.85 -3.96
CA HIS A 82 5.95 -4.57 -2.69
C HIS A 82 6.74 -5.87 -2.89
N GLY A 83 6.35 -6.69 -3.85
CA GLY A 83 7.05 -7.93 -4.18
C GLY A 83 8.51 -7.71 -4.58
N ILE A 84 8.78 -6.75 -5.47
CA ILE A 84 10.13 -6.40 -5.90
C ILE A 84 10.98 -5.92 -4.70
N THR A 85 10.41 -5.09 -3.83
CA THR A 85 11.12 -4.56 -2.67
C THR A 85 11.50 -5.68 -1.69
N TRP A 86 10.60 -6.63 -1.43
CA TRP A 86 10.92 -7.81 -0.62
C TRP A 86 11.97 -8.70 -1.29
N CYS A 87 11.94 -8.86 -2.61
CA CYS A 87 12.97 -9.59 -3.34
C CYS A 87 14.36 -8.96 -3.15
N ILE A 88 14.44 -7.63 -3.29
CA ILE A 88 15.72 -6.91 -3.21
C ILE A 88 16.23 -6.86 -1.76
N ILE A 89 15.38 -6.46 -0.81
CA ILE A 89 15.80 -6.24 0.59
C ILE A 89 15.93 -7.55 1.36
N GLY A 90 15.05 -8.53 1.06
CA GLY A 90 15.01 -9.82 1.74
C GLY A 90 15.83 -10.92 1.06
N ASN A 91 16.42 -10.65 -0.12
CA ASN A 91 17.02 -11.66 -0.99
C ASN A 91 16.08 -12.85 -1.28
N ILE A 92 14.78 -12.57 -1.41
CA ILE A 92 13.76 -13.58 -1.63
C ILE A 92 13.57 -13.74 -3.14
N PRO A 93 13.66 -14.95 -3.68
CA PRO A 93 13.49 -15.14 -5.11
C PRO A 93 12.04 -14.81 -5.54
N PHE A 94 11.89 -14.14 -6.68
CA PHE A 94 10.60 -13.64 -7.17
C PHE A 94 9.54 -14.75 -7.36
N ASN A 95 9.96 -15.98 -7.62
CA ASN A 95 9.06 -17.14 -7.73
C ASN A 95 8.36 -17.52 -6.42
N ARG A 96 8.79 -16.97 -5.27
CA ARG A 96 8.14 -17.10 -3.98
C ARG A 96 7.04 -16.05 -3.77
N MET A 97 6.97 -15.03 -4.61
CA MET A 97 5.90 -14.05 -4.55
C MET A 97 4.60 -14.64 -5.10
N ARG A 98 3.51 -14.38 -4.42
CA ARG A 98 2.17 -14.74 -4.84
C ARG A 98 1.32 -13.48 -4.92
N PHE A 99 0.76 -13.24 -6.09
CA PHE A 99 -0.19 -12.16 -6.33
C PHE A 99 -1.59 -12.76 -6.36
N GLY A 100 -2.50 -12.13 -5.66
CA GLY A 100 -3.87 -12.62 -5.60
C GLY A 100 -4.79 -11.75 -4.76
N PHE A 101 -6.06 -12.07 -4.82
CA PHE A 101 -7.06 -11.37 -4.04
C PHE A 101 -7.14 -11.96 -2.63
N ALA A 102 -7.20 -11.08 -1.63
CA ALA A 102 -7.35 -11.43 -0.22
C ALA A 102 -8.81 -11.39 0.22
N GLY A 103 -9.11 -12.13 1.26
CA GLY A 103 -10.41 -12.12 1.90
C GLY A 103 -11.55 -12.41 0.93
N ASN A 104 -12.52 -11.51 0.88
CA ASN A 104 -13.72 -11.64 0.03
C ASN A 104 -13.46 -11.29 -1.47
N GLY A 105 -12.23 -11.34 -1.94
CA GLY A 105 -11.89 -11.09 -3.34
C GLY A 105 -11.82 -9.61 -3.74
N LEU A 106 -11.89 -8.69 -2.77
CA LEU A 106 -11.93 -7.25 -3.05
C LEU A 106 -10.54 -6.57 -3.01
N VAL A 107 -9.56 -7.16 -2.33
CA VAL A 107 -8.23 -6.55 -2.16
C VAL A 107 -7.19 -7.39 -2.88
N PHE A 108 -6.59 -6.83 -3.93
CA PHE A 108 -5.43 -7.41 -4.58
C PHE A 108 -4.20 -7.14 -3.72
N GLN A 109 -3.40 -8.17 -3.46
CA GLN A 109 -2.18 -8.04 -2.65
C GLN A 109 -1.07 -9.00 -3.08
N CYS A 110 0.16 -8.56 -2.87
CA CYS A 110 1.36 -9.38 -2.97
C CYS A 110 1.66 -10.07 -1.62
N ARG A 111 2.03 -11.33 -1.67
CA ARG A 111 2.40 -12.14 -0.48
C ARG A 111 3.63 -12.97 -0.76
N ILE A 112 4.36 -13.28 0.31
CA ILE A 112 5.47 -14.21 0.27
C ILE A 112 4.93 -15.59 0.66
N ASN A 113 5.11 -16.58 -0.21
CA ASN A 113 4.59 -17.92 0.02
C ASN A 113 5.55 -18.74 0.87
N SER A 114 5.05 -19.22 2.01
CA SER A 114 5.70 -20.23 2.88
C SER A 114 7.09 -19.87 3.42
N GLU A 115 7.47 -18.60 3.42
CA GLU A 115 8.73 -18.14 3.99
C GLU A 115 8.53 -17.21 5.16
N LEU A 116 9.35 -17.41 6.20
CA LEU A 116 9.48 -16.50 7.33
C LEU A 116 10.52 -15.43 6.98
N ILE A 117 10.14 -14.18 7.13
CA ILE A 117 11.02 -13.04 6.90
C ILE A 117 11.23 -12.27 8.20
N THR A 118 12.30 -11.49 8.30
CA THR A 118 12.51 -10.64 9.47
C THR A 118 11.52 -9.48 9.47
N LYS A 119 11.09 -9.01 10.65
CA LYS A 119 10.26 -7.80 10.80
C LYS A 119 10.83 -6.62 10.02
N ARG A 120 12.15 -6.44 10.06
CA ARG A 120 12.85 -5.37 9.35
C ARG A 120 12.60 -5.42 7.85
N THR A 121 12.72 -6.61 7.25
CA THR A 121 12.45 -6.83 5.82
C THR A 121 10.98 -6.59 5.50
N TYR A 122 10.07 -7.13 6.33
CA TYR A 122 8.64 -6.96 6.16
C TYR A 122 8.23 -5.48 6.14
N ILE A 123 8.61 -4.71 7.16
CA ILE A 123 8.24 -3.28 7.28
C ILE A 123 8.82 -2.46 6.13
N ARG A 124 10.08 -2.71 5.75
CA ARG A 124 10.69 -1.99 4.63
C ARG A 124 9.97 -2.26 3.31
N GLY A 125 9.68 -3.52 3.02
CA GLY A 125 8.95 -3.88 1.82
C GLY A 125 7.52 -3.35 1.80
N LEU A 126 6.92 -3.15 2.97
CA LEU A 126 5.56 -2.62 3.10
C LEU A 126 5.51 -1.09 2.89
N ILE A 127 6.45 -0.34 3.46
CA ILE A 127 6.39 1.12 3.50
C ILE A 127 7.08 1.79 2.29
N ILE A 128 8.24 1.26 1.87
CA ILE A 128 9.09 1.91 0.86
C ILE A 128 8.36 2.13 -0.48
N PRO A 129 7.66 1.13 -1.06
CA PRO A 129 7.00 1.30 -2.36
C PRO A 129 5.98 2.43 -2.37
N GLY A 130 5.15 2.48 -1.33
CA GLY A 130 4.11 3.48 -1.23
C GLY A 130 4.63 4.90 -1.07
N LEU A 131 5.62 5.09 -0.22
CA LEU A 131 6.24 6.40 -0.05
C LEU A 131 6.95 6.87 -1.32
N ILE A 132 7.75 6.00 -1.95
CA ILE A 132 8.50 6.39 -3.15
C ILE A 132 7.53 6.66 -4.30
N LEU A 133 6.65 5.72 -4.64
CA LEU A 133 5.75 5.86 -5.77
C LEU A 133 4.75 7.00 -5.57
N GLY A 134 4.09 7.02 -4.40
CA GLY A 134 3.05 8.00 -4.12
C GLY A 134 3.61 9.42 -4.04
N PHE A 135 4.72 9.61 -3.31
CA PHE A 135 5.36 10.93 -3.21
C PHE A 135 5.90 11.41 -4.56
N THR A 136 6.59 10.54 -5.30
CA THR A 136 7.16 10.88 -6.60
C THR A 136 6.07 11.29 -7.60
N LEU A 137 4.99 10.50 -7.72
CA LEU A 137 3.89 10.82 -8.63
C LEU A 137 3.17 12.11 -8.22
N THR A 138 2.95 12.34 -6.93
CA THR A 138 2.31 13.57 -6.45
C THR A 138 3.15 14.80 -6.78
N VAL A 139 4.44 14.78 -6.46
CA VAL A 139 5.36 15.92 -6.71
C VAL A 139 5.55 16.15 -8.20
N LEU A 140 5.74 15.08 -8.97
CA LEU A 140 5.86 15.21 -10.45
C LEU A 140 4.55 15.73 -11.04
N GLY A 141 3.40 15.23 -10.60
CA GLY A 141 2.10 15.69 -11.07
C GLY A 141 1.89 17.19 -10.87
N ILE A 142 2.26 17.68 -9.67
CA ILE A 142 2.23 19.12 -9.39
C ILE A 142 3.24 19.87 -10.28
N GLY A 143 4.47 19.34 -10.41
CA GLY A 143 5.55 20.00 -11.17
C GLY A 143 5.30 20.13 -12.66
N ILE A 144 4.65 19.16 -13.29
CA ILE A 144 4.37 19.13 -14.74
C ILE A 144 2.92 19.52 -15.11
N ASN A 145 2.15 20.05 -14.14
CA ASN A 145 0.73 20.37 -14.32
C ASN A 145 -0.13 19.18 -14.76
N SER A 146 0.10 18.01 -14.18
CA SER A 146 -0.70 16.80 -14.46
C SER A 146 -1.59 16.47 -13.28
N LEU A 147 -2.85 16.90 -13.35
CA LEU A 147 -3.84 16.60 -12.30
C LEU A 147 -4.01 15.09 -12.10
N VAL A 148 -3.97 14.30 -13.18
CA VAL A 148 -4.08 12.84 -13.13
C VAL A 148 -2.94 12.24 -12.30
N CYS A 149 -1.68 12.63 -12.55
CA CYS A 149 -0.55 12.15 -11.75
C CYS A 149 -0.64 12.59 -10.29
N THR A 150 -1.13 13.81 -10.02
CA THR A 150 -1.32 14.30 -8.65
C THR A 150 -2.37 13.47 -7.90
N ILE A 151 -3.50 13.16 -8.54
CA ILE A 151 -4.56 12.33 -7.95
C ILE A 151 -4.02 10.91 -7.70
N ILE A 152 -3.47 10.25 -8.70
CA ILE A 152 -2.95 8.89 -8.60
C ILE A 152 -1.88 8.81 -7.50
N GLY A 153 -0.92 9.72 -7.49
CA GLY A 153 0.13 9.75 -6.48
C GLY A 153 -0.41 9.90 -5.05
N SER A 154 -1.36 10.82 -4.85
CA SER A 154 -1.99 11.03 -3.55
C SER A 154 -2.90 9.86 -3.13
N THR A 155 -3.53 9.15 -4.08
CA THR A 155 -4.26 7.90 -3.80
C THR A 155 -3.31 6.79 -3.34
N VAL A 156 -2.15 6.64 -3.98
CA VAL A 156 -1.11 5.68 -3.54
C VAL A 156 -0.60 6.03 -2.13
N LEU A 157 -0.40 7.31 -1.82
CA LEU A 157 -0.04 7.73 -0.46
C LEU A 157 -1.13 7.38 0.56
N MET A 158 -2.40 7.55 0.21
CA MET A 158 -3.52 7.14 1.05
C MET A 158 -3.50 5.62 1.32
N CYS A 159 -3.26 4.80 0.31
CA CYS A 159 -3.12 3.34 0.47
C CYS A 159 -1.94 2.97 1.38
N SER A 160 -0.83 3.70 1.29
CA SER A 160 0.35 3.49 2.15
C SER A 160 0.08 3.74 3.63
N ILE A 161 -0.97 4.48 3.98
CA ILE A 161 -1.40 4.64 5.38
C ILE A 161 -1.81 3.29 5.98
N SER A 162 -2.47 2.43 5.19
CA SER A 162 -2.81 1.07 5.60
C SER A 162 -1.55 0.29 6.00
N ASP A 163 -0.52 0.40 5.18
CA ASP A 163 0.76 -0.30 5.39
C ASP A 163 1.47 0.20 6.66
N ILE A 164 1.43 1.51 6.88
CA ILE A 164 1.95 2.13 8.11
C ILE A 164 1.18 1.65 9.34
N MET A 165 -0.13 1.48 9.23
CA MET A 165 -0.95 0.97 10.33
C MET A 165 -0.64 -0.49 10.67
N ILE A 166 -0.43 -1.33 9.66
CA ILE A 166 0.01 -2.72 9.84
C ILE A 166 1.39 -2.74 10.50
N ALA A 167 2.34 -1.95 10.00
CA ALA A 167 3.67 -1.82 10.57
C ALA A 167 3.64 -1.37 12.04
N LYS A 168 2.73 -0.45 12.40
CA LYS A 168 2.53 0.03 13.77
C LYS A 168 2.07 -1.08 14.73
N LYS A 169 1.32 -2.10 14.25
CA LYS A 169 0.89 -3.24 15.09
C LYS A 169 2.03 -4.10 15.60
N ILE A 170 3.13 -4.11 14.87
CA ILE A 170 4.32 -4.90 15.21
C ILE A 170 5.51 -4.05 15.62
N LYS A 171 5.28 -2.75 15.93
CA LYS A 171 6.38 -1.82 16.25
C LYS A 171 7.23 -2.28 17.45
N ASP A 172 6.57 -2.86 18.46
CA ASP A 172 7.18 -3.26 19.73
C ASP A 172 7.93 -4.60 19.65
N GLU A 173 7.79 -5.33 18.54
CA GLU A 173 8.51 -6.57 18.29
C GLU A 173 9.99 -6.30 17.96
N SER A 174 10.87 -7.28 18.20
CA SER A 174 12.29 -7.18 17.79
C SER A 174 12.42 -7.06 16.27
N ASN A 175 13.44 -6.34 15.80
CA ASN A 175 13.71 -6.22 14.37
C ASN A 175 14.06 -7.57 13.68
N ASP A 176 14.56 -8.53 14.47
CA ASP A 176 14.92 -9.86 14.02
C ASP A 176 13.81 -10.89 14.24
N SER A 177 12.66 -10.48 14.82
CA SER A 177 11.48 -11.33 14.93
C SER A 177 11.06 -11.84 13.56
N LEU A 178 10.68 -13.11 13.49
CA LEU A 178 10.25 -13.75 12.27
C LEU A 178 8.77 -13.45 12.02
N ILE A 179 8.46 -13.09 10.80
CA ILE A 179 7.13 -12.69 10.34
C ILE A 179 6.68 -13.63 9.22
N TYR A 180 5.44 -14.09 9.30
CA TYR A 180 4.71 -14.71 8.20
C TYR A 180 3.52 -13.85 7.82
N ILE A 181 3.41 -13.48 6.55
CA ILE A 181 2.33 -12.60 6.07
C ILE A 181 1.00 -13.34 6.17
N HIS A 182 -0.01 -12.69 6.74
CA HIS A 182 -1.33 -13.32 6.92
C HIS A 182 -1.99 -13.60 5.57
N PRO A 183 -2.50 -14.84 5.32
CA PRO A 183 -3.00 -15.22 4.00
C PRO A 183 -4.37 -14.60 3.64
N GLN A 184 -5.13 -14.10 4.60
CA GLN A 184 -6.50 -13.61 4.38
C GLN A 184 -6.76 -12.21 4.96
N GLU A 185 -6.05 -11.82 6.02
CA GLU A 185 -6.26 -10.57 6.73
C GLU A 185 -5.10 -9.59 6.51
N ALA A 186 -5.35 -8.31 6.78
CA ALA A 186 -4.34 -7.27 6.74
C ALA A 186 -3.44 -7.34 7.98
N GLY A 187 -2.34 -8.08 7.89
CA GLY A 187 -1.45 -8.30 9.02
C GLY A 187 -0.47 -9.45 8.82
N CYS A 188 -0.01 -10.00 9.92
CA CYS A 188 0.99 -11.05 9.92
C CYS A 188 0.93 -11.90 11.20
N PHE A 189 1.59 -13.04 11.16
CA PHE A 189 1.95 -13.82 12.35
C PHE A 189 3.37 -13.49 12.77
N VAL A 190 3.56 -13.19 14.05
CA VAL A 190 4.88 -12.97 14.65
C VAL A 190 5.28 -14.23 15.41
N TYR A 191 6.48 -14.74 15.13
CA TYR A 191 7.02 -15.94 15.75
C TYR A 191 7.89 -15.56 16.94
N HIS A 192 7.44 -15.90 18.13
CA HIS A 192 8.19 -15.75 19.37
C HIS A 192 8.88 -17.06 19.72
N LYS A 193 10.15 -16.98 20.13
CA LYS A 193 10.87 -18.15 20.65
C LYS A 193 10.20 -18.59 21.96
N CYS A 194 9.93 -19.89 22.08
CA CYS A 194 9.49 -20.44 23.36
C CYS A 194 10.63 -20.25 24.38
N ASP A 195 10.35 -19.54 25.48
CA ASP A 195 11.27 -19.57 26.61
C ASP A 195 11.19 -20.99 27.19
N GLU A 196 12.36 -21.64 27.31
CA GLU A 196 12.53 -22.93 27.97
C GLU A 196 12.26 -22.85 29.46
#